data_63b5c1ed315ab5ae87cd1a6f187d4353
#
_entry.id   63b5c1ed315ab5ae87cd1a6f187d4353
#
_cell.length_a   1.000
_cell.length_b   1.000
_cell.length_c   1.000
_cell.angle_alpha   90.00
_cell.angle_beta   90.00
_cell.angle_gamma   90.00
#
_symmetry.space_group_name_H-M   'P 1'
#
loop_
_entity.id
_entity.type
_entity.pdbx_description
1 polymer ?
#
loop_
_entity_poly.entity_id
_entity_poly.type
_entity_poly.pdbx_seq_one_letter_code
_entity_poly.pdbx_strand_id
1 'polypeptide(L)'
;VYFNNYGTGNFFPLDAYYNNTYCCRGGYIFRLNKDTFFVEKSDFIKHIKKERRLIREIKRTSLFNRQATGIKQNPTEEELKEREKIISQRLRTWVYDYCIKRREIWLVSDRINQADDNGEAFFEYLSSLKGKKPDVYFVISGGSSDYERLKKVGKVIDRDSEAYYNLFLKADVIISAHAEAYITNPFDSQHTRPLKDLIRNKPFIFLQHGVIKDDLSGWLQKYNKNISMFVTTTKPEYQSVLEGDYFYSDREVVMTGLPRYDRLENNPQKIITIMPTWRSGLVSVIDAKTGGRTLLPGLKESSFYQMYQSVFSDEDFLSKIQKAGYQIQLLMHPNMQVTLAEFSVSDSIRVLEPGISYREIFSESDMIITDYSSVAFDFAYLRKPVIYYQPDREEFFSGTHTYVQGYFDYDRDGFGEVCTDSEKLKECVNLYLETGCALKEVYRERIDHTFPYSDRKNCERVYGEIQKLKSRVIYK
;
A
#
# COMPACT_ATOMS: atom_id res chain seq x y z
N VAL A 1 -5.40 -16.23 21.78
CA VAL A 1 -4.37 -16.51 20.78
C VAL A 1 -5.00 -17.50 19.81
N TYR A 2 -5.46 -17.02 18.66
CA TYR A 2 -6.00 -17.89 17.64
C TYR A 2 -4.85 -18.43 16.79
N PHE A 3 -4.61 -19.72 16.87
CA PHE A 3 -3.75 -20.45 15.94
C PHE A 3 -4.60 -20.78 14.71
N ASN A 4 -4.63 -19.89 13.73
CA ASN A 4 -5.41 -20.16 12.53
C ASN A 4 -4.58 -20.93 11.53
N ASN A 5 -5.06 -22.12 11.18
CA ASN A 5 -4.47 -23.08 10.25
C ASN A 5 -4.77 -22.76 8.78
N TYR A 6 -5.24 -21.55 8.48
CA TYR A 6 -5.43 -21.10 7.10
C TYR A 6 -4.06 -20.80 6.49
N GLY A 7 -3.42 -21.81 5.90
CA GLY A 7 -2.40 -21.78 4.85
C GLY A 7 -1.24 -20.75 4.93
N THR A 8 -1.33 -19.83 5.85
CA THR A 8 -0.47 -18.65 5.97
C THR A 8 0.30 -18.64 7.30
N GLY A 9 0.94 -19.74 7.66
CA GLY A 9 1.90 -19.77 8.77
C GLY A 9 2.96 -18.67 8.73
N ASN A 10 2.78 -17.72 7.81
CA ASN A 10 3.68 -16.63 7.53
C ASN A 10 3.64 -15.48 8.54
N PHE A 11 2.56 -15.31 9.32
CA PHE A 11 2.41 -14.12 10.18
C PHE A 11 2.66 -14.37 11.66
N PHE A 12 2.72 -15.61 12.08
CA PHE A 12 3.10 -15.93 13.46
C PHE A 12 4.62 -15.82 13.63
N PRO A 13 5.13 -15.13 14.67
CA PRO A 13 6.56 -14.85 14.82
C PRO A 13 7.41 -16.07 15.20
N LEU A 14 6.79 -17.22 15.48
CA LEU A 14 7.48 -18.45 15.80
C LEU A 14 7.43 -19.43 14.62
N ASP A 15 8.51 -20.15 14.39
CA ASP A 15 8.60 -21.18 13.36
C ASP A 15 8.57 -22.57 13.96
N ALA A 16 7.62 -23.38 13.49
CA ALA A 16 7.47 -24.76 14.00
C ALA A 16 8.62 -25.71 13.55
N TYR A 17 9.38 -25.31 12.53
CA TYR A 17 10.53 -26.08 12.04
C TYR A 17 11.69 -26.09 13.05
N TYR A 18 11.87 -24.99 13.78
CA TYR A 18 12.84 -24.86 14.85
C TYR A 18 12.16 -24.92 16.21
N ASN A 19 12.39 -25.97 16.98
CA ASN A 19 11.77 -26.16 18.29
C ASN A 19 12.15 -25.10 19.33
N ASN A 20 13.24 -24.39 19.11
CA ASN A 20 13.74 -23.36 20.02
C ASN A 20 13.47 -21.93 19.54
N THR A 21 12.62 -21.72 18.52
CA THR A 21 12.16 -20.36 18.18
C THR A 21 11.44 -19.72 19.36
N TYR A 22 11.67 -18.43 19.54
CA TYR A 22 11.03 -17.65 20.59
C TYR A 22 10.83 -16.21 20.14
N CYS A 23 9.84 -15.52 20.70
CA CYS A 23 9.73 -14.09 20.56
C CYS A 23 9.45 -13.43 21.92
N CYS A 24 9.76 -12.15 22.01
CA CYS A 24 9.59 -11.38 23.23
C CYS A 24 8.61 -10.25 23.00
N ARG A 25 7.55 -10.18 23.84
CA ARG A 25 6.57 -9.11 23.82
C ARG A 25 6.09 -8.82 25.23
N GLY A 26 5.94 -7.53 25.57
CA GLY A 26 5.35 -7.11 26.82
C GLY A 26 6.03 -7.69 28.08
N GLY A 27 7.34 -7.88 28.06
CA GLY A 27 8.07 -8.46 29.19
C GLY A 27 7.93 -9.98 29.33
N TYR A 28 7.40 -10.66 28.31
CA TYR A 28 7.26 -12.13 28.29
C TYR A 28 7.99 -12.74 27.08
N ILE A 29 8.48 -13.96 27.28
CA ILE A 29 9.00 -14.82 26.24
C ILE A 29 7.90 -15.80 25.84
N PHE A 30 7.61 -15.84 24.56
CA PHE A 30 6.69 -16.78 23.93
C PHE A 30 7.50 -17.82 23.14
N ARG A 31 7.12 -19.07 23.26
CA ARG A 31 7.78 -20.17 22.58
C ARG A 31 6.79 -21.25 22.17
N LEU A 32 6.98 -21.80 20.99
CA LEU A 32 6.26 -22.97 20.51
C LEU A 32 7.22 -24.17 20.55
N ASN A 33 6.78 -25.30 21.08
CA ASN A 33 7.49 -26.57 20.99
C ASN A 33 6.49 -27.62 20.55
N LYS A 34 6.62 -28.05 19.31
CA LYS A 34 5.61 -28.91 18.63
C LYS A 34 4.21 -28.30 18.82
N ASP A 35 3.37 -28.94 19.60
CA ASP A 35 1.98 -28.55 19.82
C ASP A 35 1.75 -27.75 21.13
N THR A 36 2.85 -27.46 21.87
CA THR A 36 2.72 -26.78 23.18
C THR A 36 3.25 -25.36 23.09
N PHE A 37 2.40 -24.44 23.54
CA PHE A 37 2.71 -23.02 23.63
C PHE A 37 3.13 -22.66 25.06
N PHE A 38 4.32 -22.09 25.21
CA PHE A 38 4.88 -21.67 26.49
C PHE A 38 4.96 -20.16 26.58
N VAL A 39 4.61 -19.64 27.75
CA VAL A 39 4.74 -18.23 28.10
C VAL A 39 5.52 -18.13 29.40
N GLU A 40 6.58 -17.38 29.45
CA GLU A 40 7.35 -17.14 30.66
C GLU A 40 7.76 -15.67 30.78
N LYS A 41 7.89 -15.17 32.04
CA LYS A 41 8.38 -13.82 32.26
C LYS A 41 9.81 -13.69 31.72
N SER A 42 10.00 -12.61 30.95
CA SER A 42 11.28 -12.31 30.30
C SER A 42 12.30 -11.77 31.31
N ASP A 43 13.58 -12.18 31.13
CA ASP A 43 14.75 -11.54 31.68
C ASP A 43 15.94 -11.74 30.74
N PHE A 44 16.98 -10.92 30.90
CA PHE A 44 18.16 -10.93 30.03
C PHE A 44 18.87 -12.28 29.96
N ILE A 45 18.98 -12.99 31.11
CA ILE A 45 19.65 -14.29 31.16
C ILE A 45 18.86 -15.34 30.39
N LYS A 46 17.53 -15.33 30.51
CA LYS A 46 16.66 -16.22 29.75
C LYS A 46 16.79 -15.97 28.26
N HIS A 47 16.84 -14.70 27.82
CA HIS A 47 17.08 -14.35 26.44
C HIS A 47 18.39 -14.95 25.91
N ILE A 48 19.49 -14.77 26.62
CA ILE A 48 20.79 -15.35 26.23
C ILE A 48 20.68 -16.88 26.10
N LYS A 49 20.05 -17.54 27.07
CA LYS A 49 19.88 -18.98 27.04
C LYS A 49 19.05 -19.47 25.85
N LYS A 50 17.97 -18.76 25.51
CA LYS A 50 17.11 -19.07 24.37
C LYS A 50 17.86 -18.87 23.05
N GLU A 51 18.51 -17.73 22.86
CA GLU A 51 19.28 -17.44 21.65
C GLU A 51 20.38 -18.46 21.42
N ARG A 52 21.13 -18.82 22.45
CA ARG A 52 22.16 -19.89 22.36
C ARG A 52 21.57 -21.26 21.97
N ARG A 53 20.35 -21.59 22.42
CA ARG A 53 19.69 -22.85 22.05
C ARG A 53 19.26 -22.81 20.59
N LEU A 54 18.64 -21.72 20.14
CA LEU A 54 18.22 -21.55 18.77
C LEU A 54 19.40 -21.57 17.79
N ILE A 55 20.51 -20.88 18.10
CA ILE A 55 21.73 -20.90 17.29
C ILE A 55 22.30 -22.33 17.17
N ARG A 56 22.31 -23.11 18.28
CA ARG A 56 22.76 -24.53 18.23
C ARG A 56 21.85 -25.37 17.34
N GLU A 57 20.57 -25.12 17.36
CA GLU A 57 19.61 -25.82 16.50
C GLU A 57 19.83 -25.44 15.03
N ILE A 58 19.96 -24.14 14.69
CA ILE A 58 20.26 -23.65 13.34
C ILE A 58 21.54 -24.30 12.80
N LYS A 59 22.58 -24.48 13.64
CA LYS A 59 23.83 -25.15 13.23
C LYS A 59 23.65 -26.63 12.88
N ARG A 60 22.64 -27.29 13.41
CA ARG A 60 22.39 -28.73 13.24
C ARG A 60 21.33 -29.07 12.22
N THR A 61 20.46 -28.12 11.89
CA THR A 61 19.29 -28.30 11.02
C THR A 61 19.62 -27.80 9.61
N SER A 62 19.22 -28.54 8.58
CA SER A 62 19.40 -28.07 7.20
C SER A 62 18.55 -26.81 6.94
N LEU A 63 19.13 -25.83 6.27
CA LEU A 63 18.40 -24.63 5.79
C LEU A 63 17.48 -24.98 4.63
N PHE A 64 17.89 -25.93 3.80
CA PHE A 64 17.12 -26.39 2.65
C PHE A 64 16.23 -27.56 3.07
N ASN A 65 14.94 -27.41 2.82
CA ASN A 65 13.96 -28.45 3.14
C ASN A 65 14.15 -29.65 2.19
N ARG A 66 15.08 -30.52 2.53
CA ARG A 66 15.34 -31.78 1.81
C ARG A 66 14.32 -32.83 2.27
N GLN A 67 13.04 -32.60 1.95
CA GLN A 67 12.04 -33.65 2.06
C GLN A 67 12.30 -34.70 0.97
N ALA A 68 12.33 -35.91 1.38
CA ALA A 68 12.03 -37.11 0.62
C ALA A 68 13.13 -38.15 0.40
N THR A 69 14.39 -37.97 0.72
CA THR A 69 15.34 -39.04 0.40
C THR A 69 15.88 -39.83 1.60
N GLY A 70 15.54 -39.46 2.84
CA GLY A 70 16.02 -40.17 4.04
C GLY A 70 17.57 -40.18 4.23
N ILE A 71 18.30 -39.63 3.29
CA ILE A 71 19.78 -39.63 3.27
C ILE A 71 20.26 -38.36 3.99
N LYS A 72 20.95 -38.49 5.09
CA LYS A 72 21.73 -37.42 5.73
C LYS A 72 22.90 -37.06 4.80
N GLN A 73 22.67 -36.08 3.92
CA GLN A 73 23.77 -35.50 3.18
C GLN A 73 24.46 -34.43 4.04
N ASN A 74 25.79 -34.41 3.98
CA ASN A 74 26.57 -33.34 4.58
C ASN A 74 26.15 -31.98 3.95
N PRO A 75 26.11 -30.90 4.75
CA PRO A 75 25.81 -29.58 4.22
C PRO A 75 26.84 -29.16 3.17
N THR A 76 26.39 -28.50 2.10
CA THR A 76 27.30 -27.94 1.11
C THR A 76 28.08 -26.76 1.71
N GLU A 77 29.17 -26.36 1.07
CA GLU A 77 29.95 -25.19 1.49
C GLU A 77 29.11 -23.92 1.45
N GLU A 78 28.27 -23.80 0.45
CA GLU A 78 27.31 -22.67 0.31
C GLU A 78 26.30 -22.65 1.46
N GLU A 79 25.73 -23.80 1.81
CA GLU A 79 24.82 -23.92 2.97
C GLU A 79 25.52 -23.55 4.28
N LEU A 80 26.79 -23.91 4.46
CA LEU A 80 27.56 -23.53 5.64
C LEU A 80 27.79 -22.01 5.70
N LYS A 81 28.19 -21.39 4.60
CA LYS A 81 28.40 -19.95 4.52
C LYS A 81 27.10 -19.18 4.82
N GLU A 82 25.98 -19.64 4.23
CA GLU A 82 24.69 -19.00 4.46
C GLU A 82 24.21 -19.15 5.90
N ARG A 83 24.45 -20.30 6.52
CA ARG A 83 24.16 -20.55 7.94
C ARG A 83 24.95 -19.63 8.85
N GLU A 84 26.24 -19.42 8.57
CA GLU A 84 27.09 -18.49 9.32
C GLU A 84 26.61 -17.03 9.17
N LYS A 85 26.18 -16.63 7.98
CA LYS A 85 25.59 -15.33 7.71
C LYS A 85 24.33 -15.10 8.56
N ILE A 86 23.40 -16.05 8.54
CA ILE A 86 22.17 -16.00 9.35
C ILE A 86 22.49 -15.89 10.84
N ILE A 87 23.42 -16.70 11.36
CA ILE A 87 23.82 -16.64 12.77
C ILE A 87 24.44 -15.28 13.11
N SER A 88 25.30 -14.75 12.23
CA SER A 88 25.88 -13.42 12.39
C SER A 88 24.80 -12.31 12.41
N GLN A 89 23.83 -12.38 11.51
CA GLN A 89 22.71 -11.45 11.47
C GLN A 89 21.89 -11.50 12.76
N ARG A 90 21.55 -12.69 13.27
CA ARG A 90 20.85 -12.85 14.55
C ARG A 90 21.64 -12.24 15.70
N LEU A 91 22.92 -12.59 15.85
CA LEU A 91 23.77 -12.09 16.94
C LEU A 91 23.91 -10.56 16.88
N ARG A 92 24.16 -9.99 15.70
CA ARG A 92 24.24 -8.53 15.52
C ARG A 92 22.92 -7.83 15.88
N THR A 93 21.79 -8.39 15.47
CA THR A 93 20.47 -7.86 15.80
C THR A 93 20.23 -7.95 17.31
N TRP A 94 20.54 -9.08 17.92
CA TRP A 94 20.38 -9.29 19.35
C TRP A 94 21.24 -8.31 20.17
N VAL A 95 22.53 -8.13 19.83
CA VAL A 95 23.40 -7.14 20.46
C VAL A 95 22.85 -5.72 20.28
N TYR A 96 22.36 -5.43 19.10
CA TYR A 96 21.79 -4.13 18.79
C TYR A 96 20.53 -3.82 19.64
N ASP A 97 19.65 -4.79 19.79
CA ASP A 97 18.39 -4.62 20.52
C ASP A 97 18.55 -4.55 22.04
N TYR A 98 19.50 -5.33 22.59
CA TYR A 98 19.63 -5.51 24.05
C TYR A 98 20.86 -4.86 24.69
N CYS A 99 21.90 -4.59 23.93
CA CYS A 99 23.16 -4.09 24.48
C CYS A 99 23.46 -2.64 24.10
N ILE A 100 22.81 -2.07 23.09
CA ILE A 100 23.10 -0.75 22.57
C ILE A 100 21.91 0.19 22.83
N LYS A 101 22.15 1.27 23.60
CA LYS A 101 21.15 2.36 23.70
C LYS A 101 21.15 3.16 22.41
N ARG A 102 20.08 3.06 21.64
CA ARG A 102 19.95 3.63 20.30
C ARG A 102 18.68 4.43 20.09
N ARG A 103 18.65 5.19 19.01
CA ARG A 103 17.40 5.72 18.46
C ARG A 103 16.64 4.58 17.76
N GLU A 104 15.33 4.70 17.76
CA GLU A 104 14.48 3.78 17.00
C GLU A 104 14.73 3.96 15.51
N ILE A 105 14.65 2.86 14.77
CA ILE A 105 14.74 2.83 13.32
C ILE A 105 13.35 2.57 12.75
N TRP A 106 12.88 3.48 11.92
CA TRP A 106 11.64 3.37 11.19
C TRP A 106 11.94 3.23 9.69
N LEU A 107 11.38 2.20 9.06
CA LEU A 107 11.47 2.00 7.62
C LEU A 107 10.16 2.43 6.99
N VAL A 108 10.23 3.33 6.02
CA VAL A 108 9.08 3.86 5.30
C VAL A 108 9.23 3.51 3.83
N SER A 109 8.14 3.10 3.19
CA SER A 109 8.13 2.78 1.76
C SER A 109 6.78 3.05 1.11
N ASP A 110 6.81 3.23 -0.19
CA ASP A 110 5.66 3.09 -1.07
C ASP A 110 5.84 1.84 -1.94
N ARG A 111 5.87 1.96 -3.26
CA ARG A 111 6.19 0.85 -4.17
C ARG A 111 7.69 0.57 -4.21
N ILE A 112 8.06 -0.56 -4.80
CA ILE A 112 9.47 -0.97 -4.91
C ILE A 112 10.32 0.04 -5.66
N ASN A 113 9.77 0.61 -6.74
CA ASN A 113 10.48 1.43 -7.72
C ASN A 113 9.86 2.82 -7.93
N GLN A 114 8.89 3.19 -7.14
CA GLN A 114 8.18 4.46 -7.25
C GLN A 114 7.73 4.96 -5.89
N ALA A 115 7.94 6.24 -5.63
CA ALA A 115 7.41 6.98 -4.47
C ALA A 115 6.16 7.80 -4.88
N ASP A 116 5.95 8.95 -4.27
CA ASP A 116 4.84 9.89 -4.49
C ASP A 116 3.47 9.40 -3.97
N ASP A 117 3.50 8.64 -2.86
CA ASP A 117 2.28 8.21 -2.16
C ASP A 117 2.36 8.58 -0.66
N ASN A 118 1.54 7.95 0.16
CA ASN A 118 1.41 8.21 1.59
C ASN A 118 2.72 7.98 2.36
N GLY A 119 3.53 7.01 1.93
CA GLY A 119 4.85 6.74 2.52
C GLY A 119 5.80 7.91 2.33
N GLU A 120 5.91 8.44 1.11
CA GLU A 120 6.77 9.60 0.85
C GLU A 120 6.30 10.83 1.62
N ALA A 121 4.99 11.13 1.59
CA ALA A 121 4.44 12.28 2.32
C ALA A 121 4.75 12.18 3.83
N PHE A 122 4.62 10.99 4.40
CA PHE A 122 4.94 10.76 5.79
C PHE A 122 6.44 10.80 6.08
N PHE A 123 7.28 10.30 5.16
CA PHE A 123 8.74 10.40 5.26
C PHE A 123 9.24 11.84 5.27
N GLU A 124 8.68 12.71 4.41
CA GLU A 124 8.98 14.14 4.40
C GLU A 124 8.61 14.79 5.73
N TYR A 125 7.42 14.51 6.25
CA TYR A 125 6.98 15.00 7.55
C TYR A 125 7.93 14.54 8.66
N LEU A 126 8.26 13.25 8.74
CA LEU A 126 9.17 12.72 9.76
C LEU A 126 10.58 13.30 9.63
N SER A 127 11.04 13.56 8.41
CA SER A 127 12.35 14.18 8.15
C SER A 127 12.42 15.62 8.62
N SER A 128 11.30 16.36 8.52
CA SER A 128 11.18 17.76 8.95
C SER A 128 11.12 17.94 10.48
N LEU A 129 10.75 16.89 11.23
CA LEU A 129 10.64 16.98 12.69
C LEU A 129 11.97 17.39 13.35
N LYS A 130 11.87 18.29 14.33
CA LYS A 130 13.02 18.73 15.14
C LYS A 130 13.06 17.98 16.48
N GLY A 131 14.24 17.89 17.08
CA GLY A 131 14.44 17.30 18.41
C GLY A 131 14.59 15.77 18.39
N LYS A 132 14.07 15.10 19.43
CA LYS A 132 14.19 13.63 19.58
C LYS A 132 13.19 12.92 18.66
N LYS A 133 13.67 12.38 17.56
CA LYS A 133 12.88 11.63 16.57
C LYS A 133 13.56 10.29 16.24
N PRO A 134 12.82 9.31 15.67
CA PRO A 134 13.43 8.08 15.17
C PRO A 134 14.42 8.37 14.04
N ASP A 135 15.31 7.41 13.79
CA ASP A 135 16.09 7.35 12.56
C ASP A 135 15.19 6.76 11.46
N VAL A 136 14.79 7.61 10.53
CA VAL A 136 13.85 7.24 9.45
C VAL A 136 14.61 7.00 8.16
N TYR A 137 14.31 5.89 7.50
CA TYR A 137 14.86 5.53 6.19
C TYR A 137 13.72 5.27 5.21
N PHE A 138 13.80 5.90 4.05
CA PHE A 138 12.92 5.53 2.94
C PHE A 138 13.53 4.35 2.18
N VAL A 139 12.73 3.30 1.95
CA VAL A 139 13.15 2.07 1.28
C VAL A 139 12.61 2.06 -0.14
N ILE A 140 13.50 2.06 -1.13
CA ILE A 140 13.16 2.04 -2.56
C ILE A 140 14.32 1.39 -3.33
N SER A 141 14.06 0.85 -4.52
CA SER A 141 15.13 0.31 -5.39
C SER A 141 16.13 1.40 -5.79
N GLY A 142 17.43 1.08 -5.75
CA GLY A 142 18.49 1.98 -6.17
C GLY A 142 18.43 2.39 -7.65
N GLY A 143 17.73 1.61 -8.49
CA GLY A 143 17.45 1.93 -9.89
C GLY A 143 16.25 2.84 -10.13
N SER A 144 15.51 3.22 -9.08
CA SER A 144 14.36 4.14 -9.20
C SER A 144 14.79 5.56 -9.53
N SER A 145 14.04 6.23 -10.41
CA SER A 145 14.20 7.67 -10.69
C SER A 145 14.01 8.54 -9.43
N ASP A 146 13.25 8.06 -8.45
CA ASP A 146 12.98 8.77 -7.21
C ASP A 146 14.12 8.67 -6.19
N TYR A 147 15.04 7.71 -6.36
CA TYR A 147 16.08 7.42 -5.37
C TYR A 147 16.94 8.65 -5.00
N GLU A 148 17.47 9.33 -6.00
CA GLU A 148 18.31 10.52 -5.77
C GLU A 148 17.50 11.76 -5.33
N ARG A 149 16.23 11.84 -5.74
CA ARG A 149 15.33 12.90 -5.30
C ARG A 149 15.04 12.77 -3.80
N LEU A 150 14.73 11.58 -3.34
CA LEU A 150 14.43 11.29 -1.93
C LEU A 150 15.64 11.49 -1.00
N LYS A 151 16.87 11.26 -1.49
CA LYS A 151 18.10 11.53 -0.72
C LYS A 151 18.25 12.99 -0.33
N LYS A 152 17.66 13.91 -1.07
CA LYS A 152 17.64 15.35 -0.71
C LYS A 152 16.70 15.64 0.46
N VAL A 153 15.74 14.76 0.72
CA VAL A 153 14.76 14.87 1.81
C VAL A 153 15.29 14.23 3.09
N GLY A 154 15.93 13.07 3.00
CA GLY A 154 16.39 12.34 4.19
C GLY A 154 17.20 11.10 3.85
N LYS A 155 17.28 10.16 4.80
CA LYS A 155 18.03 8.91 4.63
C LYS A 155 17.24 7.95 3.72
N VAL A 156 17.87 7.48 2.67
CA VAL A 156 17.32 6.49 1.73
C VAL A 156 18.18 5.25 1.74
N ILE A 157 17.58 4.08 1.66
CA ILE A 157 18.26 2.79 1.57
C ILE A 157 17.81 2.04 0.32
N ASP A 158 18.78 1.54 -0.43
CA ASP A 158 18.49 0.66 -1.55
C ASP A 158 17.97 -0.68 -1.07
N ARG A 159 16.74 -1.00 -1.50
CA ARG A 159 16.02 -2.22 -1.15
C ARG A 159 16.77 -3.51 -1.52
N ASP A 160 17.55 -3.48 -2.58
CA ASP A 160 18.25 -4.65 -3.10
C ASP A 160 19.64 -4.83 -2.50
N SER A 161 20.04 -3.93 -1.56
CA SER A 161 21.33 -3.95 -0.90
C SER A 161 21.37 -4.88 0.35
N GLU A 162 22.53 -5.45 0.63
CA GLU A 162 22.75 -6.19 1.89
C GLU A 162 22.56 -5.30 3.13
N ALA A 163 22.85 -4.01 2.99
CA ALA A 163 22.64 -3.01 4.05
C ALA A 163 21.16 -2.92 4.45
N TYR A 164 20.24 -3.00 3.49
CA TYR A 164 18.81 -3.01 3.76
C TYR A 164 18.37 -4.23 4.59
N TYR A 165 18.81 -5.45 4.23
CA TYR A 165 18.45 -6.65 4.99
C TYR A 165 18.91 -6.56 6.45
N ASN A 166 20.13 -6.06 6.67
CA ASN A 166 20.66 -5.85 8.01
C ASN A 166 19.91 -4.74 8.76
N LEU A 167 19.50 -3.67 8.07
CA LEU A 167 18.72 -2.58 8.64
C LEU A 167 17.30 -3.04 8.99
N PHE A 168 16.67 -3.84 8.10
CA PHE A 168 15.34 -4.39 8.32
C PHE A 168 15.27 -5.22 9.62
N LEU A 169 16.24 -6.07 9.87
CA LEU A 169 16.29 -6.87 11.10
C LEU A 169 16.36 -6.00 12.37
N LYS A 170 16.96 -4.82 12.28
CA LYS A 170 17.11 -3.85 13.39
C LYS A 170 15.98 -2.83 13.48
N ALA A 171 15.09 -2.78 12.49
CA ALA A 171 14.01 -1.83 12.46
C ALA A 171 13.00 -2.07 13.59
N ASP A 172 12.51 -0.99 14.18
CA ASP A 172 11.49 -1.02 15.23
C ASP A 172 10.07 -0.91 14.68
N VAL A 173 9.90 -0.24 13.53
CA VAL A 173 8.59 -0.03 12.89
C VAL A 173 8.76 -0.12 11.37
N ILE A 174 7.83 -0.80 10.72
CA ILE A 174 7.68 -0.83 9.26
C ILE A 174 6.44 -0.01 8.90
N ILE A 175 6.56 0.89 7.95
CA ILE A 175 5.49 1.82 7.53
C ILE A 175 5.40 1.77 6.02
N SER A 176 4.22 1.55 5.46
CA SER A 176 4.06 1.55 4.01
C SER A 176 2.65 1.92 3.57
N ALA A 177 2.55 2.52 2.39
CA ALA A 177 1.29 2.70 1.67
C ALA A 177 0.76 1.38 1.09
N HIS A 178 1.58 0.34 1.02
CA HIS A 178 1.27 -0.97 0.44
C HIS A 178 1.37 -2.09 1.49
N ALA A 179 0.60 -3.18 1.31
CA ALA A 179 0.55 -4.31 2.25
C ALA A 179 0.96 -5.65 1.61
N GLU A 180 1.75 -5.62 0.54
CA GLU A 180 2.32 -6.79 -0.10
C GLU A 180 3.34 -7.49 0.80
N ALA A 181 3.49 -8.78 0.59
CA ALA A 181 4.34 -9.62 1.45
C ALA A 181 5.80 -9.13 1.52
N TYR A 182 6.33 -8.59 0.41
CA TYR A 182 7.71 -8.11 0.35
C TYR A 182 7.99 -6.89 1.25
N ILE A 183 6.95 -6.16 1.67
CA ILE A 183 7.08 -5.03 2.61
C ILE A 183 7.43 -5.52 4.01
N THR A 184 6.74 -6.58 4.46
CA THR A 184 6.89 -7.11 5.82
C THR A 184 7.84 -8.28 5.92
N ASN A 185 8.28 -8.84 4.79
CA ASN A 185 9.26 -9.90 4.71
C ASN A 185 10.09 -9.79 3.42
N PRO A 186 11.24 -9.11 3.44
CA PRO A 186 12.12 -9.01 2.27
C PRO A 186 12.97 -10.26 2.02
N PHE A 187 12.95 -11.23 2.93
CA PHE A 187 13.76 -12.45 2.83
C PHE A 187 13.03 -13.54 2.05
N ASP A 188 13.78 -14.38 1.37
CA ASP A 188 13.25 -15.61 0.76
C ASP A 188 12.79 -16.63 1.81
N SER A 189 12.18 -17.72 1.35
CA SER A 189 11.62 -18.74 2.24
C SER A 189 12.69 -19.48 3.09
N GLN A 190 13.92 -19.56 2.60
CA GLN A 190 15.01 -20.27 3.29
C GLN A 190 15.55 -19.42 4.44
N HIS A 191 15.74 -18.11 4.22
CA HIS A 191 16.18 -17.16 5.23
C HIS A 191 15.07 -16.80 6.23
N THR A 192 13.82 -16.84 5.81
CA THR A 192 12.69 -16.46 6.67
C THR A 192 12.58 -17.35 7.91
N ARG A 193 12.73 -18.67 7.78
CA ARG A 193 12.52 -19.59 8.91
C ARG A 193 13.41 -19.30 10.13
N PRO A 194 14.75 -19.27 10.00
CA PRO A 194 15.61 -19.01 11.14
C PRO A 194 15.59 -17.57 11.66
N LEU A 195 15.00 -16.62 10.91
CA LEU A 195 14.88 -15.22 11.27
C LEU A 195 13.43 -14.79 11.55
N LYS A 196 12.47 -15.72 11.55
CA LYS A 196 11.04 -15.44 11.58
C LYS A 196 10.61 -14.58 12.77
N ASP A 197 11.16 -14.84 13.95
CA ASP A 197 10.92 -14.05 15.15
C ASP A 197 11.40 -12.59 15.01
N LEU A 198 12.53 -12.37 14.33
CA LEU A 198 13.07 -11.03 14.08
C LEU A 198 12.33 -10.30 12.97
N ILE A 199 11.83 -11.02 11.98
CA ILE A 199 11.09 -10.46 10.83
C ILE A 199 9.66 -10.09 11.27
N ARG A 200 8.95 -11.02 11.90
CA ARG A 200 7.50 -10.93 12.17
C ARG A 200 7.13 -10.24 13.48
N ASN A 201 8.12 -9.91 14.31
CA ASN A 201 7.88 -9.21 15.57
C ASN A 201 7.84 -7.68 15.44
N LYS A 202 7.78 -7.15 14.23
CA LYS A 202 7.79 -5.71 13.98
C LYS A 202 6.37 -5.19 13.78
N PRO A 203 5.98 -4.09 14.44
CA PRO A 203 4.76 -3.38 14.12
C PRO A 203 4.78 -2.95 12.65
N PHE A 204 3.72 -3.27 11.92
CA PHE A 204 3.50 -2.79 10.57
C PHE A 204 2.36 -1.77 10.56
N ILE A 205 2.68 -0.57 10.09
CA ILE A 205 1.74 0.55 9.94
C ILE A 205 1.36 0.62 8.47
N PHE A 206 0.11 0.35 8.17
CA PHE A 206 -0.45 0.41 6.83
C PHE A 206 -1.12 1.76 6.61
N LEU A 207 -0.50 2.59 5.78
CA LEU A 207 -0.97 3.95 5.46
C LEU A 207 -2.04 3.97 4.37
N GLN A 208 -2.26 2.85 3.68
CA GLN A 208 -3.03 2.72 2.45
C GLN A 208 -2.44 3.51 1.26
N HIS A 209 -2.88 3.22 0.05
CA HIS A 209 -2.56 4.00 -1.15
C HIS A 209 -3.78 4.69 -1.76
N GLY A 210 -4.95 4.53 -1.18
CA GLY A 210 -6.21 5.14 -1.58
C GLY A 210 -7.31 4.77 -0.60
N VAL A 211 -8.41 5.52 -0.56
CA VAL A 211 -9.55 5.20 0.29
C VAL A 211 -10.18 3.88 -0.16
N ILE A 212 -10.33 2.96 0.77
CA ILE A 212 -10.97 1.67 0.52
C ILE A 212 -12.48 1.88 0.52
N LYS A 213 -13.09 1.77 -0.65
CA LYS A 213 -14.54 1.86 -0.86
C LYS A 213 -15.19 0.52 -1.20
N ASP A 214 -14.40 -0.38 -1.76
CA ASP A 214 -14.80 -1.74 -2.12
C ASP A 214 -14.40 -2.73 -1.01
N ASP A 215 -14.96 -3.93 -1.00
CA ASP A 215 -14.59 -4.95 -0.02
C ASP A 215 -13.24 -5.60 -0.40
N LEU A 216 -12.23 -5.32 0.39
CA LEU A 216 -10.89 -5.90 0.28
C LEU A 216 -10.57 -6.86 1.44
N SER A 217 -11.57 -7.31 2.20
CA SER A 217 -11.38 -8.17 3.37
C SER A 217 -10.67 -9.48 3.01
N GLY A 218 -10.97 -10.08 1.85
CA GLY A 218 -10.31 -11.28 1.38
C GLY A 218 -8.78 -11.15 1.26
N TRP A 219 -8.28 -9.94 1.04
CA TRP A 219 -6.84 -9.64 0.93
C TRP A 219 -6.27 -9.00 2.20
N LEU A 220 -6.98 -8.04 2.81
CA LEU A 220 -6.48 -7.20 3.91
C LEU A 220 -6.88 -7.68 5.30
N GLN A 221 -7.56 -8.82 5.42
CA GLN A 221 -7.96 -9.32 6.73
C GLN A 221 -6.75 -9.52 7.68
N LYS A 222 -6.98 -9.31 8.96
CA LYS A 222 -5.98 -9.36 10.03
C LYS A 222 -5.16 -10.65 10.05
N TYR A 223 -5.78 -11.79 9.73
CA TYR A 223 -5.13 -13.10 9.73
C TYR A 223 -4.23 -13.34 8.50
N ASN A 224 -4.37 -12.54 7.45
CA ASN A 224 -3.54 -12.57 6.25
C ASN A 224 -2.42 -11.54 6.29
N LYS A 225 -2.59 -10.47 7.09
CA LYS A 225 -1.66 -9.34 7.18
C LYS A 225 -1.24 -9.10 8.63
N ASN A 226 -0.01 -8.75 8.86
CA ASN A 226 0.52 -8.40 10.18
C ASN A 226 0.39 -6.89 10.43
N ILE A 227 -0.77 -6.30 10.11
CA ILE A 227 -1.03 -4.87 10.28
C ILE A 227 -1.29 -4.60 11.77
N SER A 228 -0.48 -3.75 12.35
CA SER A 228 -0.59 -3.30 13.75
C SER A 228 -1.34 -1.98 13.88
N MET A 229 -1.34 -1.17 12.82
CA MET A 229 -2.15 0.03 12.70
C MET A 229 -2.61 0.18 11.26
N PHE A 230 -3.92 0.26 11.09
CA PHE A 230 -4.61 0.40 9.82
C PHE A 230 -5.15 1.82 9.72
N VAL A 231 -4.57 2.65 8.86
CA VAL A 231 -5.01 4.03 8.64
C VAL A 231 -6.27 4.03 7.79
N THR A 232 -7.25 4.84 8.17
CA THR A 232 -8.45 5.14 7.38
C THR A 232 -8.65 6.64 7.27
N THR A 233 -9.46 7.05 6.31
CA THR A 233 -9.59 8.45 5.90
C THR A 233 -10.99 8.99 6.17
N THR A 234 -12.00 8.18 5.92
CA THR A 234 -13.41 8.58 5.99
C THR A 234 -14.15 7.79 7.06
N LYS A 235 -15.24 8.36 7.58
CA LYS A 235 -16.07 7.66 8.57
C LYS A 235 -16.66 6.35 8.05
N PRO A 236 -17.23 6.30 6.83
CA PRO A 236 -17.76 5.05 6.29
C PRO A 236 -16.66 3.98 6.06
N GLU A 237 -15.47 4.39 5.61
CA GLU A 237 -14.33 3.48 5.48
C GLU A 237 -13.92 2.87 6.83
N TYR A 238 -13.79 3.73 7.86
CA TYR A 238 -13.47 3.28 9.21
C TYR A 238 -14.46 2.25 9.73
N GLN A 239 -15.75 2.52 9.57
CA GLN A 239 -16.82 1.60 9.96
C GLN A 239 -16.77 0.29 9.16
N SER A 240 -16.59 0.38 7.84
CA SER A 240 -16.49 -0.81 6.96
C SER A 240 -15.35 -1.74 7.36
N VAL A 241 -14.19 -1.19 7.75
CA VAL A 241 -13.05 -2.02 8.21
C VAL A 241 -13.30 -2.64 9.59
N LEU A 242 -14.06 -1.98 10.47
CA LEU A 242 -14.38 -2.51 11.81
C LEU A 242 -15.50 -3.55 11.79
N GLU A 243 -16.51 -3.35 10.96
CA GLU A 243 -17.74 -4.15 10.94
C GLU A 243 -17.69 -5.28 9.91
N GLY A 244 -16.85 -5.13 8.88
CA GLY A 244 -16.67 -6.14 7.83
C GLY A 244 -15.72 -7.27 8.22
N ASP A 245 -15.51 -8.21 7.31
CA ASP A 245 -14.71 -9.43 7.51
C ASP A 245 -13.18 -9.17 7.54
N TYR A 246 -12.77 -7.96 7.89
CA TYR A 246 -11.36 -7.60 8.10
C TYR A 246 -10.81 -8.08 9.44
N PHE A 247 -11.65 -8.30 10.45
CA PHE A 247 -11.30 -8.79 11.79
C PHE A 247 -10.36 -7.90 12.60
N TYR A 248 -10.28 -6.61 12.28
CA TYR A 248 -9.58 -5.61 13.11
C TYR A 248 -10.52 -5.06 14.19
N SER A 249 -9.94 -4.47 15.22
CA SER A 249 -10.65 -3.74 16.26
C SER A 249 -10.30 -2.25 16.24
N ASP A 250 -10.98 -1.46 17.04
CA ASP A 250 -10.70 -0.05 17.30
C ASP A 250 -9.30 0.23 17.86
N ARG A 251 -8.57 -0.83 18.24
CA ARG A 251 -7.18 -0.72 18.69
C ARG A 251 -6.19 -0.64 17.54
N GLU A 252 -6.57 -1.20 16.40
CA GLU A 252 -5.72 -1.28 15.21
C GLU A 252 -6.17 -0.30 14.13
N VAL A 253 -7.48 -0.06 13.99
CA VAL A 253 -8.00 0.86 12.97
C VAL A 253 -8.00 2.28 13.53
N VAL A 254 -7.41 3.21 12.77
CA VAL A 254 -7.33 4.61 13.16
C VAL A 254 -7.79 5.52 12.03
N MET A 255 -8.63 6.49 12.35
CA MET A 255 -9.10 7.49 11.38
C MET A 255 -8.24 8.75 11.48
N THR A 256 -7.24 8.86 10.64
CA THR A 256 -6.28 9.98 10.63
C THR A 256 -6.32 10.82 9.38
N GLY A 257 -6.90 10.28 8.31
CA GLY A 257 -6.72 10.77 6.95
C GLY A 257 -5.40 10.27 6.34
N LEU A 258 -5.29 10.37 5.01
CA LEU A 258 -4.10 9.94 4.26
C LEU A 258 -2.97 10.98 4.36
N PRO A 259 -1.72 10.58 4.67
CA PRO A 259 -0.56 11.48 4.72
C PRO A 259 -0.39 12.37 3.48
N ARG A 260 -0.60 11.83 2.27
CA ARG A 260 -0.44 12.58 1.01
C ARG A 260 -1.40 13.75 0.89
N TYR A 261 -2.53 13.73 1.59
CA TYR A 261 -3.49 14.83 1.57
C TYR A 261 -2.93 16.13 2.20
N ASP A 262 -1.92 16.03 3.06
CA ASP A 262 -1.23 17.21 3.60
C ASP A 262 -0.44 17.99 2.53
N ARG A 263 -0.10 17.31 1.43
CA ARG A 263 0.67 17.87 0.30
C ARG A 263 -0.20 18.29 -0.89
N LEU A 264 -1.50 17.93 -0.87
CA LEU A 264 -2.40 18.29 -1.96
C LEU A 264 -2.65 19.81 -1.95
N GLU A 265 -2.49 20.42 -3.11
CA GLU A 265 -2.76 21.83 -3.35
C GLU A 265 -3.88 21.96 -4.38
N ASN A 266 -4.64 23.03 -4.29
CA ASN A 266 -5.70 23.33 -5.26
C ASN A 266 -5.25 24.51 -6.12
N ASN A 267 -4.69 24.23 -7.30
CA ASN A 267 -4.20 25.22 -8.24
C ASN A 267 -4.69 24.90 -9.67
N PRO A 268 -6.00 25.00 -9.95
CA PRO A 268 -6.60 24.58 -11.21
C PRO A 268 -6.08 25.42 -12.39
N GLN A 269 -5.79 24.75 -13.51
CA GLN A 269 -5.19 25.33 -14.72
C GLN A 269 -6.08 25.20 -15.95
N LYS A 270 -7.41 25.11 -15.75
CA LYS A 270 -8.40 24.81 -16.80
C LYS A 270 -8.11 23.47 -17.50
N ILE A 271 -7.94 22.44 -16.70
CA ILE A 271 -7.66 21.08 -17.17
C ILE A 271 -8.77 20.13 -16.73
N ILE A 272 -9.29 19.35 -17.68
CA ILE A 272 -10.17 18.21 -17.42
C ILE A 272 -9.34 16.94 -17.59
N THR A 273 -9.27 16.12 -16.55
CA THR A 273 -8.50 14.89 -16.58
C THR A 273 -9.40 13.67 -16.69
N ILE A 274 -9.09 12.78 -17.64
CA ILE A 274 -9.75 11.48 -17.79
C ILE A 274 -8.84 10.41 -17.19
N MET A 275 -9.35 9.64 -16.22
CA MET A 275 -8.58 8.62 -15.52
C MET A 275 -9.39 7.31 -15.44
N PRO A 276 -9.28 6.42 -16.44
CA PRO A 276 -9.93 5.11 -16.42
C PRO A 276 -9.35 4.18 -15.36
N THR A 277 -10.20 3.41 -14.69
CA THR A 277 -9.78 2.30 -13.81
C THR A 277 -9.34 1.10 -14.66
N TRP A 278 -8.37 0.35 -14.16
CA TRP A 278 -7.92 -0.84 -14.85
C TRP A 278 -8.96 -1.97 -14.86
N ARG A 279 -8.84 -2.87 -15.85
CA ARG A 279 -9.69 -4.07 -16.00
C ARG A 279 -8.81 -5.31 -15.98
N SER A 280 -8.96 -6.15 -14.96
CA SER A 280 -8.11 -7.35 -14.77
C SER A 280 -8.25 -8.37 -15.88
N GLY A 281 -9.43 -8.46 -16.53
CA GLY A 281 -9.68 -9.37 -17.64
C GLY A 281 -9.05 -8.98 -18.98
N LEU A 282 -8.53 -7.75 -19.11
CA LEU A 282 -7.99 -7.22 -20.36
C LEU A 282 -6.46 -7.25 -20.44
N VAL A 283 -5.78 -7.51 -19.32
CA VAL A 283 -4.32 -7.56 -19.25
C VAL A 283 -3.84 -8.76 -18.45
N SER A 284 -2.67 -9.29 -18.82
CA SER A 284 -2.06 -10.42 -18.12
C SER A 284 -1.70 -10.08 -16.66
N VAL A 285 -1.35 -11.09 -15.86
CA VAL A 285 -0.62 -10.90 -14.60
C VAL A 285 0.73 -10.22 -14.86
N ILE A 286 1.30 -9.55 -13.86
CA ILE A 286 2.62 -8.93 -13.98
C ILE A 286 3.67 -10.01 -14.26
N ASP A 287 4.43 -9.84 -15.30
CA ASP A 287 5.60 -10.67 -15.58
C ASP A 287 6.68 -10.36 -14.52
N ALA A 288 7.10 -11.38 -13.79
CA ALA A 288 8.05 -11.22 -12.70
C ALA A 288 9.47 -10.78 -13.14
N LYS A 289 9.81 -10.98 -14.44
CA LYS A 289 11.14 -10.64 -14.99
C LYS A 289 11.18 -9.23 -15.56
N THR A 290 10.11 -8.85 -16.26
CA THR A 290 10.05 -7.56 -16.96
C THR A 290 9.31 -6.48 -16.18
N GLY A 291 8.49 -6.87 -15.20
CA GLY A 291 7.57 -5.99 -14.48
C GLY A 291 6.40 -5.47 -15.34
N GLY A 292 6.31 -5.92 -16.59
CA GLY A 292 5.30 -5.51 -17.55
C GLY A 292 4.07 -6.40 -17.56
N ARG A 293 3.06 -5.95 -18.30
CA ARG A 293 1.85 -6.71 -18.62
C ARG A 293 1.70 -6.79 -20.13
N THR A 294 1.01 -7.82 -20.60
CA THR A 294 0.64 -7.96 -22.02
C THR A 294 -0.87 -7.83 -22.17
N LEU A 295 -1.29 -7.36 -23.33
CA LEU A 295 -2.69 -7.29 -23.70
C LEU A 295 -3.27 -8.70 -23.86
N LEU A 296 -4.46 -8.91 -23.33
CA LEU A 296 -5.24 -10.12 -23.55
C LEU A 296 -6.22 -9.93 -24.73
N PRO A 297 -6.66 -11.00 -25.40
CA PRO A 297 -7.67 -10.91 -26.45
C PRO A 297 -8.99 -10.32 -25.94
N GLY A 298 -9.76 -9.67 -26.83
CA GLY A 298 -11.10 -9.18 -26.54
C GLY A 298 -11.18 -7.72 -26.07
N LEU A 299 -10.07 -6.94 -26.12
CA LEU A 299 -10.12 -5.53 -25.73
C LEU A 299 -11.15 -4.74 -26.55
N LYS A 300 -11.13 -4.84 -27.89
CA LYS A 300 -12.00 -4.03 -28.78
C LYS A 300 -13.48 -4.39 -28.67
N GLU A 301 -13.77 -5.60 -28.26
CA GLU A 301 -15.12 -6.11 -28.00
C GLU A 301 -15.62 -5.74 -26.61
N SER A 302 -14.74 -5.32 -25.69
CA SER A 302 -15.10 -4.99 -24.31
C SER A 302 -15.88 -3.68 -24.21
N SER A 303 -16.81 -3.63 -23.25
CA SER A 303 -17.53 -2.39 -22.92
C SER A 303 -16.56 -1.27 -22.51
N PHE A 304 -15.47 -1.61 -21.83
CA PHE A 304 -14.41 -0.67 -21.48
C PHE A 304 -13.80 0.04 -22.70
N TYR A 305 -13.46 -0.70 -23.76
CA TYR A 305 -12.91 -0.09 -24.97
C TYR A 305 -13.96 0.77 -25.66
N GLN A 306 -15.15 0.25 -25.86
CA GLN A 306 -16.22 0.94 -26.60
C GLN A 306 -16.60 2.26 -25.91
N MET A 307 -16.76 2.25 -24.58
CA MET A 307 -17.13 3.44 -23.83
C MET A 307 -16.07 4.54 -23.93
N TYR A 308 -14.79 4.21 -23.77
CA TYR A 308 -13.74 5.21 -23.81
C TYR A 308 -13.35 5.61 -25.25
N GLN A 309 -13.41 4.68 -26.21
CA GLN A 309 -13.20 5.01 -27.61
C GLN A 309 -14.22 6.03 -28.12
N SER A 310 -15.48 5.91 -27.70
CA SER A 310 -16.53 6.86 -28.07
C SER A 310 -16.26 8.29 -27.56
N VAL A 311 -15.54 8.42 -26.43
CA VAL A 311 -15.15 9.72 -25.85
C VAL A 311 -13.87 10.25 -26.49
N PHE A 312 -12.87 9.38 -26.68
CA PHE A 312 -11.54 9.78 -27.18
C PHE A 312 -11.52 10.23 -28.64
N SER A 313 -12.51 9.82 -29.42
CA SER A 313 -12.63 10.15 -30.85
C SER A 313 -13.76 11.13 -31.17
N ASP A 314 -14.50 11.66 -30.19
CA ASP A 314 -15.60 12.60 -30.41
C ASP A 314 -15.08 14.04 -30.56
N GLU A 315 -14.71 14.41 -31.78
CA GLU A 315 -14.15 15.74 -32.09
C GLU A 315 -15.10 16.90 -31.76
N ASP A 316 -16.43 16.71 -31.91
CA ASP A 316 -17.42 17.74 -31.56
C ASP A 316 -17.45 18.00 -30.06
N PHE A 317 -17.43 16.95 -29.25
CA PHE A 317 -17.38 17.03 -27.81
C PHE A 317 -16.07 17.67 -27.34
N LEU A 318 -14.92 17.20 -27.85
CA LEU A 318 -13.60 17.69 -27.49
C LEU A 318 -13.43 19.17 -27.89
N SER A 319 -13.91 19.57 -29.09
CA SER A 319 -13.89 20.95 -29.55
C SER A 319 -14.71 21.88 -28.65
N LYS A 320 -15.84 21.41 -28.09
CA LYS A 320 -16.64 22.24 -27.15
C LYS A 320 -15.86 22.53 -25.88
N ILE A 321 -15.16 21.53 -25.34
CA ILE A 321 -14.30 21.70 -24.14
C ILE A 321 -13.18 22.71 -24.42
N GLN A 322 -12.51 22.59 -25.56
CA GLN A 322 -11.44 23.52 -25.95
C GLN A 322 -11.95 24.95 -26.16
N LYS A 323 -13.11 25.11 -26.81
CA LYS A 323 -13.76 26.44 -27.00
C LYS A 323 -14.16 27.10 -25.68
N ALA A 324 -14.44 26.29 -24.64
CA ALA A 324 -14.66 26.82 -23.29
C ALA A 324 -13.32 27.17 -22.56
N GLY A 325 -12.19 26.99 -23.23
CA GLY A 325 -10.86 27.34 -22.75
C GLY A 325 -10.21 26.26 -21.85
N TYR A 326 -10.71 25.02 -21.87
CA TYR A 326 -10.14 23.91 -21.11
C TYR A 326 -9.27 23.01 -21.97
N GLN A 327 -8.20 22.49 -21.38
CA GLN A 327 -7.39 21.42 -21.93
C GLN A 327 -7.92 20.05 -21.44
N ILE A 328 -7.75 19.04 -22.27
CA ILE A 328 -8.11 17.67 -21.91
C ILE A 328 -6.85 16.86 -21.79
N GLN A 329 -6.72 16.08 -20.72
CA GLN A 329 -5.63 15.14 -20.57
C GLN A 329 -6.13 13.76 -20.16
N LEU A 330 -5.40 12.73 -20.62
CA LEU A 330 -5.68 11.33 -20.34
C LEU A 330 -4.53 10.73 -19.55
N LEU A 331 -4.82 10.22 -18.35
CA LEU A 331 -3.91 9.37 -17.61
C LEU A 331 -4.44 7.94 -17.59
N MET A 332 -3.89 7.09 -18.42
CA MET A 332 -4.20 5.67 -18.42
C MET A 332 -3.61 5.02 -17.17
N HIS A 333 -4.40 4.17 -16.47
CA HIS A 333 -3.93 3.44 -15.30
C HIS A 333 -2.64 2.65 -15.62
N PRO A 334 -1.61 2.62 -14.74
CA PRO A 334 -0.34 1.95 -15.02
C PRO A 334 -0.48 0.50 -15.51
N ASN A 335 -1.43 -0.25 -14.98
CA ASN A 335 -1.71 -1.62 -15.42
C ASN A 335 -2.33 -1.72 -16.82
N MET A 336 -2.84 -0.61 -17.39
CA MET A 336 -3.53 -0.56 -18.67
C MET A 336 -2.72 0.20 -19.76
N GLN A 337 -1.50 0.61 -19.47
CA GLN A 337 -0.67 1.36 -20.43
C GLN A 337 -0.52 0.62 -21.78
N VAL A 338 -0.41 -0.70 -21.73
CA VAL A 338 -0.30 -1.56 -22.93
C VAL A 338 -1.54 -1.47 -23.84
N THR A 339 -2.70 -1.06 -23.33
CA THR A 339 -3.93 -0.94 -24.13
C THR A 339 -4.02 0.39 -24.88
N LEU A 340 -3.21 1.39 -24.50
CA LEU A 340 -3.32 2.74 -25.05
C LEU A 340 -3.08 2.79 -26.56
N ALA A 341 -2.17 1.96 -27.07
CA ALA A 341 -1.87 1.86 -28.50
C ALA A 341 -3.03 1.34 -29.36
N GLU A 342 -4.03 0.72 -28.74
CA GLU A 342 -5.21 0.20 -29.44
C GLU A 342 -6.32 1.25 -29.58
N PHE A 343 -6.27 2.34 -28.80
CA PHE A 343 -7.23 3.43 -28.88
C PHE A 343 -6.85 4.43 -29.98
N SER A 344 -7.87 4.91 -30.69
CA SER A 344 -7.75 6.11 -31.52
C SER A 344 -8.03 7.33 -30.65
N VAL A 345 -6.99 7.94 -30.13
CA VAL A 345 -7.08 9.13 -29.28
C VAL A 345 -6.90 10.37 -30.14
N SER A 346 -7.84 11.32 -30.07
CA SER A 346 -7.75 12.60 -30.75
C SER A 346 -6.51 13.39 -30.33
N ASP A 347 -5.92 14.14 -31.26
CA ASP A 347 -4.83 15.08 -30.98
C ASP A 347 -5.22 16.20 -30.02
N SER A 348 -6.53 16.39 -29.79
CA SER A 348 -7.09 17.30 -28.81
C SER A 348 -6.90 16.84 -27.36
N ILE A 349 -6.52 15.59 -27.13
CA ILE A 349 -6.29 15.00 -25.81
C ILE A 349 -4.78 14.84 -25.58
N ARG A 350 -4.26 15.49 -24.57
CA ARG A 350 -2.89 15.28 -24.12
C ARG A 350 -2.77 13.96 -23.36
N VAL A 351 -2.15 12.96 -23.93
CA VAL A 351 -1.84 11.71 -23.23
C VAL A 351 -0.65 11.93 -22.30
N LEU A 352 -0.82 11.57 -21.03
CA LEU A 352 0.20 11.72 -20.01
C LEU A 352 1.10 10.49 -19.96
N GLU A 353 2.41 10.72 -19.83
CA GLU A 353 3.41 9.66 -19.70
C GLU A 353 3.35 8.98 -18.33
N PRO A 354 3.70 7.69 -18.23
CA PRO A 354 3.84 7.01 -16.95
C PRO A 354 4.89 7.70 -16.05
N GLY A 355 4.59 7.81 -14.75
CA GLY A 355 5.53 8.39 -13.78
C GLY A 355 5.33 9.88 -13.50
N ILE A 356 4.35 10.53 -14.13
CA ILE A 356 3.93 11.88 -13.73
C ILE A 356 3.36 11.83 -12.30
N SER A 357 3.64 12.88 -11.53
CA SER A 357 3.15 13.01 -10.16
C SER A 357 1.62 13.14 -10.12
N TYR A 358 0.96 12.21 -9.43
CA TYR A 358 -0.48 12.29 -9.17
C TYR A 358 -0.85 13.57 -8.43
N ARG A 359 0.01 14.06 -7.54
CA ARG A 359 -0.17 15.31 -6.82
C ARG A 359 -0.28 16.50 -7.74
N GLU A 360 0.58 16.60 -8.77
CA GLU A 360 0.53 17.66 -9.77
C GLU A 360 -0.75 17.58 -10.59
N ILE A 361 -1.10 16.39 -11.09
CA ILE A 361 -2.33 16.16 -11.85
C ILE A 361 -3.56 16.59 -11.02
N PHE A 362 -3.64 16.18 -9.76
CA PHE A 362 -4.76 16.53 -8.89
C PHE A 362 -4.81 18.02 -8.57
N SER A 363 -3.64 18.64 -8.39
CA SER A 363 -3.53 20.08 -8.15
C SER A 363 -4.03 20.91 -9.35
N GLU A 364 -3.59 20.57 -10.55
CA GLU A 364 -3.80 21.37 -11.76
C GLU A 364 -5.15 21.12 -12.43
N SER A 365 -5.74 19.93 -12.24
CA SER A 365 -7.03 19.61 -12.85
C SER A 365 -8.16 20.37 -12.16
N ASP A 366 -9.12 20.87 -12.94
CA ASP A 366 -10.36 21.47 -12.46
C ASP A 366 -11.42 20.43 -12.18
N MET A 367 -11.47 19.36 -12.96
CA MET A 367 -12.44 18.28 -12.88
C MET A 367 -11.80 16.95 -13.31
N ILE A 368 -12.32 15.84 -12.75
CA ILE A 368 -11.97 14.50 -13.20
C ILE A 368 -13.18 13.77 -13.79
N ILE A 369 -12.92 13.05 -14.89
CA ILE A 369 -13.81 12.02 -15.42
C ILE A 369 -13.15 10.68 -15.11
N THR A 370 -13.78 9.88 -14.28
CA THR A 370 -13.28 8.53 -13.92
C THR A 370 -14.46 7.56 -13.91
N ASP A 371 -14.22 6.30 -13.57
CA ASP A 371 -15.28 5.28 -13.50
C ASP A 371 -15.39 4.72 -12.06
N TYR A 372 -14.48 3.80 -11.66
CA TYR A 372 -14.53 3.13 -10.36
C TYR A 372 -13.30 3.42 -9.48
N SER A 373 -12.49 4.40 -9.86
CA SER A 373 -11.24 4.69 -9.17
C SER A 373 -11.43 5.40 -7.83
N SER A 374 -10.61 5.02 -6.84
CA SER A 374 -10.53 5.73 -5.56
C SER A 374 -9.92 7.14 -5.66
N VAL A 375 -9.33 7.53 -6.80
CA VAL A 375 -8.84 8.90 -7.05
C VAL A 375 -9.97 9.94 -6.96
N ALA A 376 -11.23 9.52 -7.10
CA ALA A 376 -12.40 10.35 -6.86
C ALA A 376 -12.40 10.96 -5.45
N PHE A 377 -11.87 10.24 -4.46
CA PHE A 377 -11.75 10.74 -3.08
C PHE A 377 -10.67 11.82 -2.94
N ASP A 378 -9.60 11.75 -3.73
CA ASP A 378 -8.56 12.80 -3.75
C ASP A 378 -9.11 14.10 -4.33
N PHE A 379 -9.90 14.02 -5.42
CA PHE A 379 -10.59 15.17 -5.99
C PHE A 379 -11.67 15.72 -5.05
N ALA A 380 -12.45 14.86 -4.43
CA ALA A 380 -13.44 15.25 -3.42
C ALA A 380 -12.77 15.97 -2.23
N TYR A 381 -11.63 15.46 -1.75
CA TYR A 381 -10.86 16.13 -0.69
C TYR A 381 -10.42 17.55 -1.09
N LEU A 382 -10.04 17.75 -2.35
CA LEU A 382 -9.72 19.07 -2.94
C LEU A 382 -10.97 19.90 -3.27
N ARG A 383 -12.18 19.39 -3.04
CA ARG A 383 -13.47 20.04 -3.37
C ARG A 383 -13.60 20.37 -4.86
N LYS A 384 -13.13 19.44 -5.69
CA LYS A 384 -13.21 19.53 -7.15
C LYS A 384 -14.29 18.60 -7.69
N PRO A 385 -14.96 18.95 -8.81
CA PRO A 385 -15.96 18.10 -9.42
C PRO A 385 -15.41 16.76 -9.89
N VAL A 386 -16.22 15.72 -9.70
CA VAL A 386 -15.99 14.36 -10.18
C VAL A 386 -17.16 13.97 -11.09
N ILE A 387 -16.89 13.32 -12.21
CA ILE A 387 -17.91 12.65 -13.01
C ILE A 387 -17.55 11.17 -13.06
N TYR A 388 -18.50 10.30 -12.69
CA TYR A 388 -18.37 8.86 -12.78
C TYR A 388 -18.97 8.36 -14.09
N TYR A 389 -18.12 7.95 -15.04
CA TYR A 389 -18.55 7.42 -16.33
C TYR A 389 -18.59 5.90 -16.28
N GLN A 390 -19.78 5.31 -16.13
CA GLN A 390 -20.01 3.90 -15.77
C GLN A 390 -21.01 3.20 -16.70
N PRO A 391 -20.84 3.17 -18.04
CA PRO A 391 -21.70 2.38 -18.92
C PRO A 391 -21.62 0.88 -18.70
N ASP A 392 -20.48 0.38 -18.17
CA ASP A 392 -20.17 -1.02 -17.94
C ASP A 392 -20.37 -1.48 -16.48
N ARG A 393 -21.19 -0.78 -15.69
CA ARG A 393 -21.31 -0.97 -14.23
C ARG A 393 -21.71 -2.40 -13.85
N GLU A 394 -22.67 -3.00 -14.56
CA GLU A 394 -23.10 -4.38 -14.30
C GLU A 394 -21.98 -5.38 -14.62
N GLU A 395 -21.29 -5.20 -15.75
CA GLU A 395 -20.16 -6.04 -16.14
C GLU A 395 -19.01 -5.93 -15.15
N PHE A 396 -18.67 -4.73 -14.70
CA PHE A 396 -17.57 -4.47 -13.76
C PHE A 396 -17.74 -5.23 -12.43
N PHE A 397 -18.94 -5.27 -11.88
CA PHE A 397 -19.22 -5.95 -10.60
C PHE A 397 -19.74 -7.38 -10.76
N SER A 398 -19.85 -7.92 -11.98
CA SER A 398 -20.34 -9.29 -12.23
C SER A 398 -19.35 -10.41 -11.89
N GLY A 399 -18.19 -10.09 -11.33
CA GLY A 399 -17.13 -11.04 -10.97
C GLY A 399 -16.06 -11.24 -12.04
N THR A 400 -16.11 -10.51 -13.15
CA THR A 400 -15.03 -10.45 -14.16
C THR A 400 -13.84 -9.61 -13.68
N HIS A 401 -14.04 -8.80 -12.67
CA HIS A 401 -13.02 -8.01 -11.98
C HIS A 401 -12.74 -8.52 -10.57
N THR A 402 -11.59 -8.17 -10.02
CA THR A 402 -11.16 -8.54 -8.64
C THR A 402 -11.86 -7.74 -7.54
N TYR A 403 -12.63 -6.71 -7.89
CA TYR A 403 -13.34 -5.88 -6.92
C TYR A 403 -14.67 -6.50 -6.52
N VAL A 404 -14.90 -6.55 -5.22
CA VAL A 404 -16.20 -6.87 -4.61
C VAL A 404 -16.78 -5.56 -4.12
N GLN A 405 -18.06 -5.29 -4.45
CA GLN A 405 -18.72 -4.07 -4.02
C GLN A 405 -18.71 -3.97 -2.49
N GLY A 406 -18.23 -2.83 -1.98
CA GLY A 406 -18.19 -2.53 -0.57
C GLY A 406 -19.32 -1.62 -0.11
N TYR A 407 -19.02 -0.73 0.83
CA TYR A 407 -20.01 0.17 1.44
C TYR A 407 -20.45 1.34 0.53
N PHE A 408 -19.61 1.71 -0.45
CA PHE A 408 -19.79 2.94 -1.22
C PHE A 408 -20.78 2.72 -2.39
N ASP A 409 -21.82 3.50 -2.38
CA ASP A 409 -22.80 3.57 -3.46
C ASP A 409 -22.61 4.89 -4.24
N TYR A 410 -22.35 4.79 -5.54
CA TYR A 410 -22.02 5.95 -6.37
C TYR A 410 -23.16 6.94 -6.47
N ASP A 411 -24.42 6.48 -6.47
CA ASP A 411 -25.60 7.34 -6.59
C ASP A 411 -25.93 8.04 -5.26
N ARG A 412 -25.77 7.31 -4.13
CA ARG A 412 -26.04 7.82 -2.79
C ARG A 412 -24.88 8.64 -2.23
N ASP A 413 -23.65 8.07 -2.30
CA ASP A 413 -22.46 8.57 -1.60
C ASP A 413 -21.48 9.28 -2.54
N GLY A 414 -21.64 9.16 -3.86
CA GLY A 414 -20.75 9.71 -4.88
C GLY A 414 -20.61 11.24 -4.79
N PHE A 415 -19.44 11.71 -5.16
CA PHE A 415 -19.05 13.13 -5.11
C PHE A 415 -19.32 13.87 -6.42
N GLY A 416 -20.09 13.27 -7.32
CA GLY A 416 -20.43 13.80 -8.62
C GLY A 416 -21.46 12.95 -9.34
N GLU A 417 -21.77 13.33 -10.57
CA GLU A 417 -22.75 12.66 -11.40
C GLU A 417 -22.28 11.27 -11.85
N VAL A 418 -23.23 10.34 -11.91
CA VAL A 418 -23.04 9.02 -12.54
C VAL A 418 -23.63 9.08 -13.94
N CYS A 419 -22.80 8.89 -14.96
CA CYS A 419 -23.15 8.88 -16.37
C CYS A 419 -23.10 7.44 -16.90
N THR A 420 -24.23 6.91 -17.34
CA THR A 420 -24.41 5.55 -17.83
C THR A 420 -24.23 5.40 -19.34
N ASP A 421 -24.08 6.51 -20.03
CA ASP A 421 -23.83 6.59 -21.46
C ASP A 421 -23.05 7.84 -21.85
N SER A 422 -22.60 7.93 -23.09
CA SER A 422 -21.78 9.05 -23.59
C SER A 422 -22.56 10.35 -23.70
N GLU A 423 -23.86 10.32 -24.02
CA GLU A 423 -24.66 11.54 -24.16
C GLU A 423 -24.85 12.22 -22.80
N LYS A 424 -25.16 11.42 -21.76
CA LYS A 424 -25.25 11.95 -20.39
C LYS A 424 -23.92 12.49 -19.89
N LEU A 425 -22.79 11.84 -20.25
CA LEU A 425 -21.44 12.37 -19.94
C LEU A 425 -21.25 13.74 -20.57
N LYS A 426 -21.56 13.90 -21.86
CA LYS A 426 -21.42 15.16 -22.59
C LYS A 426 -22.30 16.27 -21.99
N GLU A 427 -23.55 15.96 -21.64
CA GLU A 427 -24.46 16.89 -20.96
C GLU A 427 -23.87 17.36 -19.62
N CYS A 428 -23.39 16.42 -18.78
CA CYS A 428 -22.79 16.74 -17.49
C CYS A 428 -21.54 17.62 -17.63
N VAL A 429 -20.65 17.28 -18.56
CA VAL A 429 -19.44 18.09 -18.82
C VAL A 429 -19.82 19.50 -19.27
N ASN A 430 -20.79 19.64 -20.21
CA ASN A 430 -21.24 20.97 -20.67
C ASN A 430 -21.77 21.84 -19.52
N LEU A 431 -22.58 21.27 -18.60
CA LEU A 431 -23.07 21.97 -17.42
C LEU A 431 -21.93 22.46 -16.51
N TYR A 432 -20.88 21.64 -16.32
CA TYR A 432 -19.72 22.07 -15.55
C TYR A 432 -18.89 23.15 -16.27
N LEU A 433 -18.78 23.10 -17.60
CA LEU A 433 -18.11 24.15 -18.37
C LEU A 433 -18.83 25.51 -18.23
N GLU A 434 -20.16 25.53 -18.25
CA GLU A 434 -20.96 26.74 -18.06
C GLU A 434 -20.77 27.41 -16.69
N THR A 435 -20.47 26.61 -15.67
CA THR A 435 -20.24 27.06 -14.28
C THR A 435 -18.77 27.24 -13.91
N GLY A 436 -17.85 27.07 -14.87
CA GLY A 436 -16.41 27.13 -14.63
C GLY A 436 -15.92 25.98 -13.71
N CYS A 437 -16.48 24.80 -13.87
CA CYS A 437 -16.22 23.61 -13.04
C CYS A 437 -16.51 23.84 -11.54
N ALA A 438 -17.54 24.58 -11.21
CA ALA A 438 -17.94 24.78 -9.83
C ALA A 438 -18.54 23.53 -9.21
N LEU A 439 -18.06 23.14 -8.02
CA LEU A 439 -18.62 22.01 -7.27
C LEU A 439 -20.06 22.31 -6.83
N LYS A 440 -20.99 21.43 -7.17
CA LYS A 440 -22.40 21.55 -6.77
C LYS A 440 -22.57 21.37 -5.26
N GLU A 441 -23.55 22.08 -4.68
CA GLU A 441 -23.76 22.09 -3.22
C GLU A 441 -24.05 20.70 -2.66
N VAL A 442 -24.87 19.90 -3.33
CA VAL A 442 -25.18 18.53 -2.90
C VAL A 442 -23.92 17.67 -2.75
N TYR A 443 -22.93 17.82 -3.62
CA TYR A 443 -21.67 17.07 -3.52
C TYR A 443 -20.73 17.67 -2.47
N ARG A 444 -20.76 18.97 -2.26
CA ARG A 444 -20.05 19.63 -1.15
C ARG A 444 -20.53 19.09 0.20
N GLU A 445 -21.83 19.00 0.40
CA GLU A 445 -22.41 18.43 1.61
C GLU A 445 -21.99 16.98 1.83
N ARG A 446 -22.01 16.14 0.78
CA ARG A 446 -21.54 14.75 0.84
C ARG A 446 -20.07 14.68 1.23
N ILE A 447 -19.21 15.51 0.67
CA ILE A 447 -17.79 15.61 0.98
C ILE A 447 -17.60 15.98 2.45
N ASP A 448 -18.31 17.00 2.95
CA ASP A 448 -18.20 17.45 4.34
C ASP A 448 -18.64 16.39 5.35
N HIS A 449 -19.62 15.56 5.01
CA HIS A 449 -20.02 14.42 5.83
C HIS A 449 -19.01 13.25 5.79
N THR A 450 -18.36 13.06 4.65
CA THR A 450 -17.44 11.93 4.42
C THR A 450 -16.10 12.15 5.08
N PHE A 451 -15.49 13.33 4.93
CA PHE A 451 -14.15 13.63 5.43
C PHE A 451 -14.18 14.34 6.78
N PRO A 452 -13.74 13.69 7.88
CA PRO A 452 -13.72 14.33 9.20
C PRO A 452 -12.64 15.40 9.34
N TYR A 453 -11.62 15.35 8.47
CA TYR A 453 -10.45 16.24 8.51
C TYR A 453 -10.16 16.85 7.15
N SER A 454 -9.99 18.17 7.11
CA SER A 454 -9.58 18.95 5.94
C SER A 454 -8.46 19.96 6.28
N ASP A 455 -7.80 19.77 7.41
CA ASP A 455 -6.86 20.72 8.02
C ASP A 455 -5.38 20.45 7.65
N ARG A 456 -5.11 19.49 6.77
CA ARG A 456 -3.76 19.11 6.30
C ARG A 456 -2.80 18.72 7.44
N LYS A 457 -3.32 18.05 8.48
CA LYS A 457 -2.55 17.54 9.63
C LYS A 457 -2.61 16.02 9.76
N ASN A 458 -2.78 15.33 8.63
CA ASN A 458 -2.92 13.88 8.62
C ASN A 458 -1.62 13.19 9.06
N CYS A 459 -0.46 13.66 8.59
CA CYS A 459 0.85 13.15 9.03
C CYS A 459 1.05 13.30 10.55
N GLU A 460 0.65 14.44 11.12
CA GLU A 460 0.73 14.68 12.56
C GLU A 460 -0.13 13.67 13.35
N ARG A 461 -1.36 13.39 12.88
CA ARG A 461 -2.24 12.40 13.48
C ARG A 461 -1.67 10.99 13.39
N VAL A 462 -1.21 10.58 12.21
CA VAL A 462 -0.54 9.27 12.01
C VAL A 462 0.64 9.12 12.97
N TYR A 463 1.50 10.14 13.08
CA TYR A 463 2.62 10.13 14.01
C TYR A 463 2.15 9.97 15.45
N GLY A 464 1.13 10.72 15.86
CA GLY A 464 0.54 10.64 17.20
C GLY A 464 -0.01 9.25 17.52
N GLU A 465 -0.71 8.61 16.59
CA GLU A 465 -1.23 7.24 16.76
C GLU A 465 -0.10 6.20 16.85
N ILE A 466 0.97 6.34 16.08
CA ILE A 466 2.15 5.47 16.20
C ILE A 466 2.79 5.61 17.60
N GLN A 467 2.89 6.82 18.15
CA GLN A 467 3.42 7.02 19.51
C GLN A 467 2.52 6.37 20.56
N LYS A 468 1.20 6.45 20.43
CA LYS A 468 0.23 5.76 21.30
C LYS A 468 0.36 4.23 21.19
N LEU A 469 0.47 3.69 19.99
CA LEU A 469 0.67 2.26 19.75
C LEU A 469 1.91 1.76 20.47
N LYS A 470 3.02 2.48 20.41
CA LYS A 470 4.29 2.13 21.06
C LYS A 470 4.23 2.21 22.59
N SER A 471 3.40 3.07 23.15
CA SER A 471 3.22 3.15 24.60
C SER A 471 2.40 1.97 25.17
N ARG A 472 1.65 1.26 24.32
CA ARG A 472 0.94 0.04 24.70
C ARG A 472 1.95 -1.07 24.99
N VAL A 473 1.86 -1.68 26.17
CA VAL A 473 2.80 -2.70 26.72
C VAL A 473 3.06 -3.89 25.78
N ILE A 474 2.23 -4.09 24.77
CA ILE A 474 2.27 -5.22 23.82
C ILE A 474 3.50 -5.15 22.87
N TYR A 475 4.13 -3.99 22.72
CA TYR A 475 5.21 -3.77 21.75
C TYR A 475 6.57 -3.42 22.37
N LYS A 476 6.67 -3.47 23.69
CA LYS A 476 7.94 -3.27 24.42
C LYS A 476 8.56 -4.59 24.85
#